data_0b79e9e30479f8226f58f3a8db4b8d3a
#
_entry.id   0b79e9e30479f8226f58f3a8db4b8d3a
#
_cell.length_a   1.000
_cell.length_b   1.000
_cell.length_c   1.000
_cell.angle_alpha   90.00
_cell.angle_beta   90.00
_cell.angle_gamma   90.00
#
_symmetry.space_group_name_H-M   'P 1'
#
loop_
_entity.id
_entity.type
_entity.pdbx_description
1 polymer ?
#
loop_
_entity_poly.entity_id
_entity_poly.type
_entity_poly.pdbx_seq_one_letter_code
_entity_poly.pdbx_strand_id
1 'polypeptide(L)'
;SEGLLILTNDGSFANALTHPKHNYAKVYRVTVKPSVNDEMLEKMRNGIEIDGRKTAPCDINVITEEDGRVVLEFILREGRNRQIRKMCEAVGLQVARLKRISIGPVKLGMLQTGKTRRLTDNEVHKLLRSSNPATQEDNN
;
A
#
# COMPACT_ATOMS: atom_id res chain seq x y z
N SER A 1 -5.86 -11.00 -1.28
CA SER A 1 -6.08 -9.61 -0.86
C SER A 1 -7.28 -9.02 -1.55
N GLU A 2 -7.80 -7.96 -0.99
CA GLU A 2 -8.95 -7.23 -1.53
C GLU A 2 -8.63 -5.74 -1.55
N GLY A 3 -9.55 -4.94 -2.07
CA GLY A 3 -9.45 -3.50 -2.03
C GLY A 3 -9.30 -2.87 -3.39
N LEU A 4 -8.75 -1.67 -3.39
CA LEU A 4 -8.69 -0.80 -4.55
C LEU A 4 -7.87 -1.39 -5.71
N LEU A 5 -8.47 -1.37 -6.89
CA LEU A 5 -7.82 -1.75 -8.14
C LEU A 5 -8.15 -0.68 -9.20
N ILE A 6 -7.15 -0.20 -9.91
CA ILE A 6 -7.34 0.76 -11.00
C ILE A 6 -7.29 -0.01 -12.32
N LEU A 7 -8.33 0.16 -13.14
CA LEU A 7 -8.43 -0.47 -14.47
C LEU A 7 -8.37 0.62 -15.54
N THR A 8 -7.64 0.36 -16.60
CA THR A 8 -7.55 1.29 -17.74
C THR A 8 -7.34 0.53 -19.04
N ASN A 9 -7.83 1.11 -20.15
CA ASN A 9 -7.52 0.65 -21.51
C ASN A 9 -6.50 1.57 -22.20
N ASP A 10 -6.00 2.58 -21.50
CA ASP A 10 -4.98 3.49 -22.02
C ASP A 10 -3.59 2.98 -21.62
N GLY A 11 -2.84 2.46 -22.59
CA GLY A 11 -1.51 1.90 -22.35
C GLY A 11 -0.49 2.93 -21.83
N SER A 12 -0.58 4.17 -22.31
CA SER A 12 0.30 5.23 -21.83
C SER A 12 0.04 5.56 -20.37
N PHE A 13 -1.22 5.60 -19.97
CA PHE A 13 -1.62 5.82 -18.58
C PHE A 13 -1.15 4.65 -17.70
N ALA A 14 -1.35 3.42 -18.14
CA ALA A 14 -0.91 2.24 -17.41
C ALA A 14 0.62 2.25 -17.20
N ASN A 15 1.39 2.57 -18.25
CA ASN A 15 2.84 2.67 -18.16
C ASN A 15 3.28 3.76 -17.18
N ALA A 16 2.62 4.91 -17.21
CA ALA A 16 2.94 6.01 -16.30
C ALA A 16 2.75 5.62 -14.85
N LEU A 17 1.71 4.84 -14.54
CA LEU A 17 1.41 4.41 -13.17
C LEU A 17 2.28 3.27 -12.67
N THR A 18 2.67 2.34 -13.56
CA THR A 18 3.39 1.12 -13.16
C THR A 18 4.89 1.23 -13.26
N HIS A 19 5.41 2.32 -13.84
CA HIS A 19 6.84 2.49 -13.99
C HIS A 19 7.53 2.53 -12.61
N PRO A 20 8.65 1.80 -12.41
CA PRO A 20 9.31 1.73 -11.10
C PRO A 20 9.79 3.07 -10.54
N LYS A 21 9.96 4.09 -11.38
CA LYS A 21 10.36 5.44 -10.93
C LYS A 21 9.25 6.18 -10.20
N HIS A 22 8.01 5.73 -10.33
CA HIS A 22 6.84 6.40 -9.75
C HIS A 22 6.40 5.69 -8.48
N ASN A 23 7.11 5.94 -7.39
CA ASN A 23 6.87 5.31 -6.10
C ASN A 23 5.65 5.88 -5.40
N TYR A 24 4.46 5.60 -5.94
CA TYR A 24 3.22 6.02 -5.29
C TYR A 24 3.09 5.38 -3.91
N ALA A 25 2.70 6.18 -2.94
CA ALA A 25 2.35 5.66 -1.62
C ALA A 25 1.06 4.85 -1.74
N LYS A 26 1.10 3.61 -1.26
CA LYS A 26 -0.07 2.73 -1.20
C LYS A 26 -0.36 2.45 0.26
N VAL A 27 -1.60 2.62 0.64
CA VAL A 27 -2.04 2.41 2.01
C VAL A 27 -2.85 1.12 2.09
N TYR A 28 -2.46 0.26 3.02
CA TYR A 28 -3.11 -1.03 3.25
C TYR A 28 -3.62 -1.10 4.68
N ARG A 29 -4.78 -1.71 4.85
CA ARG A 29 -5.27 -2.10 6.16
C ARG A 29 -5.12 -3.60 6.30
N VAL A 30 -4.41 -4.02 7.34
CA VAL A 30 -3.99 -5.41 7.53
C VAL A 30 -4.43 -5.89 8.90
N THR A 31 -5.23 -6.93 8.94
CA THR A 31 -5.60 -7.59 10.19
C THR A 31 -4.66 -8.75 10.42
N VAL A 32 -3.95 -8.75 11.54
CA VAL A 32 -2.96 -9.77 11.89
C VAL A 32 -3.30 -10.43 13.22
N LYS A 33 -2.75 -11.62 13.41
CA LYS A 33 -2.92 -12.44 14.61
C LYS A 33 -1.58 -13.00 15.06
N PRO A 34 -1.37 -13.33 16.33
CA PRO A 34 -2.31 -13.14 17.45
C PRO A 34 -2.18 -11.77 18.11
N SER A 35 -0.98 -11.21 18.11
CA SER A 35 -0.68 -9.93 18.76
C SER A 35 0.58 -9.33 18.20
N VAL A 36 0.75 -8.02 18.36
CA VAL A 36 1.88 -7.28 17.82
C VAL A 36 2.61 -6.59 18.97
N ASN A 37 3.94 -6.64 18.95
CA ASN A 37 4.78 -5.89 19.89
C ASN A 37 5.65 -4.88 19.13
N ASP A 38 6.30 -4.00 19.88
CA ASP A 38 7.14 -2.94 19.31
C ASP A 38 8.32 -3.49 18.51
N GLU A 39 8.90 -4.61 18.95
CA GLU A 39 10.02 -5.24 18.25
C GLU A 39 9.61 -5.69 16.84
N MET A 40 8.45 -6.32 16.68
CA MET A 40 7.91 -6.73 15.40
C MET A 40 7.70 -5.52 14.48
N LEU A 41 7.09 -4.45 15.01
CA LEU A 41 6.83 -3.23 14.25
C LEU A 41 8.14 -2.58 13.78
N GLU A 42 9.11 -2.46 14.67
CA GLU A 42 10.41 -1.85 14.34
C GLU A 42 11.13 -2.64 13.24
N LYS A 43 11.15 -3.96 13.34
CA LYS A 43 11.77 -4.79 12.31
C LYS A 43 11.13 -4.57 10.93
N MET A 44 9.81 -4.53 10.89
CA MET A 44 9.10 -4.31 9.62
C MET A 44 9.28 -2.88 9.10
N ARG A 45 9.22 -1.88 9.98
CA ARG A 45 9.39 -0.46 9.60
C ARG A 45 10.77 -0.18 9.04
N ASN A 46 11.81 -0.76 9.63
CA ASN A 46 13.19 -0.54 9.21
C ASN A 46 13.59 -1.33 7.97
N GLY A 47 12.75 -2.25 7.56
CA GLY A 47 13.02 -3.16 6.46
C GLY A 47 13.44 -4.54 6.94
N ILE A 48 12.90 -5.55 6.30
CA ILE A 48 13.14 -6.94 6.66
C ILE A 48 13.43 -7.75 5.41
N GLU A 49 14.31 -8.75 5.54
CA GLU A 49 14.67 -9.58 4.40
C GLU A 49 13.53 -10.53 4.03
N ILE A 50 13.08 -10.42 2.79
CA ILE A 50 12.12 -11.34 2.18
C ILE A 50 12.64 -11.69 0.77
N ASP A 51 12.52 -12.97 0.41
CA ASP A 51 13.00 -13.46 -0.89
C ASP A 51 14.46 -13.06 -1.17
N GLY A 52 15.32 -13.10 -0.15
CA GLY A 52 16.74 -12.80 -0.28
C GLY A 52 17.11 -11.32 -0.37
N ARG A 53 16.16 -10.42 -0.18
CA ARG A 53 16.41 -8.97 -0.29
C ARG A 53 15.62 -8.20 0.76
N LYS A 54 16.28 -7.22 1.36
CA LYS A 54 15.67 -6.37 2.38
C LYS A 54 14.62 -5.44 1.76
N THR A 55 13.47 -5.31 2.43
CA THR A 55 12.43 -4.36 2.02
C THR A 55 12.87 -2.93 2.32
N ALA A 56 12.31 -1.97 1.59
CA ALA A 56 12.53 -0.56 1.89
C ALA A 56 11.86 -0.20 3.22
N PRO A 57 12.38 0.81 3.94
CA PRO A 57 11.68 1.32 5.12
C PRO A 57 10.25 1.75 4.77
N CYS A 58 9.34 1.52 5.69
CA CYS A 58 7.93 1.87 5.49
C CYS A 58 7.31 2.35 6.80
N ASP A 59 6.12 2.94 6.71
CA ASP A 59 5.38 3.37 7.88
C ASP A 59 4.32 2.33 8.23
N ILE A 60 4.22 2.02 9.53
CA ILE A 60 3.22 1.09 10.04
C ILE A 60 2.61 1.69 11.31
N ASN A 61 1.29 1.81 11.32
CA ASN A 61 0.55 2.35 12.46
C ASN A 61 -0.43 1.32 12.99
N VAL A 62 -0.60 1.26 14.30
CA VAL A 62 -1.61 0.42 14.93
C VAL A 62 -2.94 1.16 14.92
N ILE A 63 -3.95 0.61 14.26
CA ILE A 63 -5.28 1.22 14.15
C ILE A 63 -6.17 0.77 15.29
N THR A 64 -6.30 -0.55 15.48
CA THR A 64 -7.05 -1.12 16.60
C THR A 64 -6.31 -2.33 17.15
N GLU A 65 -6.54 -2.60 18.43
CA GLU A 65 -5.91 -3.73 19.11
C GLU A 65 -6.96 -4.38 19.99
N GLU A 66 -7.27 -5.63 19.69
CA GLU A 66 -8.23 -6.45 20.42
C GLU A 66 -7.59 -7.77 20.79
N ASP A 67 -8.19 -8.51 21.69
CA ASP A 67 -7.69 -9.83 22.08
C ASP A 67 -7.60 -10.75 20.87
N GLY A 68 -6.38 -11.21 20.58
CA GLY A 68 -6.11 -12.15 19.49
C GLY A 68 -6.12 -11.55 18.09
N ARG A 69 -6.20 -10.22 17.96
CA ARG A 69 -6.33 -9.58 16.65
C ARG A 69 -5.86 -8.13 16.71
N VAL A 70 -5.09 -7.70 15.72
CA VAL A 70 -4.61 -6.31 15.61
C VAL A 70 -4.83 -5.84 14.17
N VAL A 71 -5.33 -4.63 14.01
CA VAL A 71 -5.43 -3.99 12.70
C VAL A 71 -4.31 -2.97 12.55
N LEU A 72 -3.51 -3.15 11.50
CA LEU A 72 -2.37 -2.29 11.18
C LEU A 72 -2.65 -1.51 9.90
N GLU A 73 -2.08 -0.33 9.81
CA GLU A 73 -2.02 0.44 8.57
C GLU A 73 -0.58 0.41 8.07
N PHE A 74 -0.39 -0.12 6.86
CA PHE A 74 0.91 -0.11 6.19
C PHE A 74 0.90 0.95 5.09
N ILE A 75 1.94 1.78 5.06
CA ILE A 75 2.14 2.76 3.98
C ILE A 75 3.42 2.36 3.25
N LEU A 76 3.27 1.82 2.04
CA LEU A 76 4.37 1.32 1.23
C LEU A 76 4.58 2.16 -0.02
N ARG A 77 5.83 2.38 -0.39
CA ARG A 77 6.20 3.02 -1.65
C ARG A 77 6.82 2.04 -2.65
N GLU A 78 6.90 0.77 -2.30
CA GLU A 78 7.29 -0.31 -3.21
C GLU A 78 6.16 -1.32 -3.31
N GLY A 79 6.22 -2.21 -4.31
CA GLY A 79 5.16 -3.19 -4.52
C GLY A 79 5.75 -4.53 -4.92
N ARG A 80 6.42 -5.21 -4.00
CA ARG A 80 6.94 -6.56 -4.24
C ARG A 80 5.82 -7.58 -4.08
N ASN A 81 5.95 -8.70 -4.78
CA ASN A 81 4.95 -9.76 -4.75
C ASN A 81 4.65 -10.23 -3.32
N ARG A 82 3.39 -10.10 -2.91
CA ARG A 82 2.90 -10.54 -1.59
C ARG A 82 3.73 -9.99 -0.42
N GLN A 83 4.24 -8.76 -0.59
CA GLN A 83 5.22 -8.18 0.34
C GLN A 83 4.73 -8.13 1.80
N ILE A 84 3.54 -7.60 2.04
CA ILE A 84 3.02 -7.46 3.41
C ILE A 84 2.85 -8.82 4.07
N ARG A 85 2.34 -9.81 3.33
CA ARG A 85 2.17 -11.17 3.86
C ARG A 85 3.50 -11.76 4.27
N LYS A 86 4.51 -11.61 3.41
CA LYS A 86 5.87 -12.12 3.69
C LYS A 86 6.54 -11.41 4.84
N MET A 87 6.36 -10.09 4.93
CA MET A 87 6.89 -9.31 6.06
C MET A 87 6.27 -9.76 7.38
N CYS A 88 4.95 -9.92 7.41
CA CYS A 88 4.24 -10.37 8.61
C CYS A 88 4.67 -11.79 9.00
N GLU A 89 4.76 -12.71 8.05
CA GLU A 89 5.22 -14.07 8.31
C GLU A 89 6.64 -14.09 8.88
N ALA A 90 7.52 -13.23 8.39
CA ALA A 90 8.90 -13.15 8.83
C ALA A 90 9.04 -12.75 10.30
N VAL A 91 8.07 -12.04 10.87
CA VAL A 91 8.06 -11.69 12.30
C VAL A 91 7.12 -12.55 13.13
N GLY A 92 6.53 -13.59 12.51
CA GLY A 92 5.68 -14.55 13.23
C GLY A 92 4.20 -14.18 13.30
N LEU A 93 3.75 -13.30 12.43
CA LEU A 93 2.34 -12.89 12.36
C LEU A 93 1.60 -13.61 11.24
N GLN A 94 0.33 -13.91 11.49
CA GLN A 94 -0.58 -14.46 10.50
C GLN A 94 -1.48 -13.33 9.98
N VAL A 95 -1.56 -13.16 8.67
CA VAL A 95 -2.44 -12.18 8.04
C VAL A 95 -3.83 -12.80 7.87
N ALA A 96 -4.81 -12.25 8.57
CA ALA A 96 -6.20 -12.69 8.48
C ALA A 96 -6.96 -11.94 7.38
N ARG A 97 -6.63 -10.67 7.16
CA ARG A 97 -7.26 -9.85 6.11
C ARG A 97 -6.28 -8.79 5.63
N LEU A 98 -6.30 -8.54 4.32
CA LEU A 98 -5.45 -7.53 3.69
C LEU A 98 -6.28 -6.75 2.67
N LYS A 99 -6.37 -5.43 2.83
CA LYS A 99 -7.17 -4.58 1.96
C LYS A 99 -6.38 -3.33 1.57
N ARG A 100 -6.28 -3.05 0.27
CA ARG A 100 -5.66 -1.81 -0.21
C ARG A 100 -6.68 -0.69 -0.16
N ILE A 101 -6.35 0.39 0.57
CA ILE A 101 -7.26 1.50 0.82
C ILE A 101 -7.04 2.65 -0.16
N SER A 102 -5.77 2.90 -0.53
CA SER A 102 -5.47 3.99 -1.46
C SER A 102 -4.22 3.70 -2.28
N ILE A 103 -4.13 4.36 -3.43
CA ILE A 103 -2.96 4.37 -4.31
C ILE A 103 -2.73 5.84 -4.65
N GLY A 104 -1.67 6.45 -4.09
CA GLY A 104 -1.44 7.87 -4.24
C GLY A 104 -2.68 8.67 -3.82
N PRO A 105 -3.18 9.58 -4.67
CA PRO A 105 -4.34 10.40 -4.34
C PRO A 105 -5.70 9.68 -4.45
N VAL A 106 -5.72 8.47 -5.02
CA VAL A 106 -6.98 7.74 -5.23
C VAL A 106 -7.31 6.92 -4.01
N LYS A 107 -8.47 7.19 -3.41
CA LYS A 107 -8.96 6.50 -2.22
C LYS A 107 -10.14 5.59 -2.56
N LEU A 108 -10.19 4.43 -1.90
CA LEU A 108 -11.33 3.52 -2.00
C LEU A 108 -12.62 4.19 -1.51
N GLY A 109 -12.52 4.90 -0.39
CA GLY A 109 -13.65 5.59 0.21
C GLY A 109 -14.79 4.63 0.53
N MET A 110 -16.00 5.00 0.13
CA MET A 110 -17.21 4.23 0.39
C MET A 110 -17.57 3.25 -0.73
N LEU A 111 -16.69 3.05 -1.70
CA LEU A 111 -16.94 2.11 -2.80
C LEU A 111 -17.04 0.70 -2.25
N GLN A 112 -18.16 0.05 -2.50
CA GLN A 112 -18.41 -1.31 -2.02
C GLN A 112 -17.67 -2.36 -2.85
N THR A 113 -17.35 -3.49 -2.23
CA THR A 113 -16.72 -4.62 -2.89
C THR A 113 -17.53 -5.05 -4.13
N GLY A 114 -16.84 -5.27 -5.23
CA GLY A 114 -17.44 -5.66 -6.51
C GLY A 114 -18.04 -4.51 -7.30
N LYS A 115 -17.99 -3.30 -6.77
CA LYS A 115 -18.47 -2.11 -7.47
C LYS A 115 -17.33 -1.36 -8.12
N THR A 116 -17.65 -0.59 -9.15
CA THR A 116 -16.68 0.24 -9.87
C THR A 116 -17.17 1.68 -9.93
N ARG A 117 -16.21 2.58 -10.06
CA ARG A 117 -16.49 3.97 -10.41
C ARG A 117 -15.41 4.48 -11.34
N ARG A 118 -15.72 5.50 -12.08
CA ARG A 118 -14.70 6.18 -12.89
C ARG A 118 -13.83 7.05 -11.98
N LEU A 119 -12.56 7.16 -12.32
CA LEU A 119 -11.70 8.16 -11.71
C LEU A 119 -12.16 9.53 -12.17
N THR A 120 -12.15 10.51 -11.29
CA THR A 120 -12.42 11.89 -11.65
C THR A 120 -11.25 12.44 -12.48
N ASP A 121 -11.49 13.47 -13.25
CA ASP A 121 -10.42 14.14 -14.01
C ASP A 121 -9.32 14.64 -13.08
N ASN A 122 -9.69 15.10 -11.91
CA ASN A 122 -8.74 15.56 -10.90
C ASN A 122 -7.86 14.42 -10.37
N GLU A 123 -8.44 13.24 -10.13
CA GLU A 123 -7.68 12.05 -9.72
C GLU A 123 -6.69 11.63 -10.79
N VAL A 124 -7.12 11.57 -12.04
CA VAL A 124 -6.26 11.24 -13.18
C VAL A 124 -5.12 12.26 -13.30
N HIS A 125 -5.46 13.54 -13.21
CA HIS A 125 -4.48 14.62 -13.29
C HIS A 125 -3.43 14.52 -12.18
N LYS A 126 -3.86 14.27 -10.94
CA LYS A 126 -2.95 14.13 -9.80
C LYS A 126 -2.04 12.92 -9.93
N LEU A 127 -2.55 11.80 -10.44
CA LEU A 127 -1.73 10.60 -10.68
C LEU A 127 -0.64 10.89 -11.71
N LEU A 128 -1.00 11.47 -12.84
CA LEU A 128 -0.06 11.81 -13.90
C LEU A 128 0.96 12.86 -13.45
N ARG A 129 0.51 13.85 -12.70
CA ARG A 129 1.35 14.88 -12.12
C ARG A 129 2.40 14.31 -11.17
N SER A 130 1.98 13.40 -10.29
CA SER A 130 2.87 12.73 -9.34
C SER A 130 3.93 11.88 -10.05
N SER A 131 3.63 11.39 -11.27
CA SER A 131 4.56 10.60 -12.07
C SER A 131 5.53 11.46 -12.90
N ASN A 132 5.34 12.78 -12.92
CA ASN A 132 6.16 13.70 -13.69
C ASN A 132 7.11 14.48 -12.73
N PRO A 133 8.44 14.24 -12.77
CA PRO A 133 9.39 14.88 -11.86
C PRO A 133 9.35 16.41 -11.90
N ALA A 134 9.21 17.01 -13.07
CA ALA A 134 9.16 18.46 -13.22
C ALA A 134 7.93 19.06 -12.52
N THR A 135 6.79 18.35 -12.61
CA THR A 135 5.56 18.77 -11.96
C THR A 135 5.64 18.61 -10.44
N GLN A 136 6.33 17.57 -9.97
CA GLN A 136 6.56 17.37 -8.54
C GLN A 136 7.38 18.49 -7.92
N GLU A 137 8.38 18.99 -8.62
CA GLU A 137 9.19 20.11 -8.17
C GLU A 137 8.36 21.38 -7.99
N ASP A 138 7.41 21.61 -8.89
CA ASP A 138 6.54 22.79 -8.84
C ASP A 138 5.57 22.78 -7.66
N ASN A 139 5.39 21.63 -7.00
CA ASN A 139 4.49 21.47 -5.85
C ASN A 139 5.19 21.63 -4.50
N ASN A 140 6.48 21.84 -4.52
CA ASN A 140 7.27 22.11 -3.33
C ASN A 140 7.43 23.63 -3.13
#